data_541cdf7e4e42aff5d698329f97a80807
#
_entry.id   541cdf7e4e42aff5d698329f97a80807
#
_cell.length_a   1.000
_cell.length_b   1.000
_cell.length_c   1.000
_cell.angle_alpha   90.00
_cell.angle_beta   90.00
_cell.angle_gamma   90.00
#
_symmetry.space_group_name_H-M   'P 1'
#
loop_
_entity.id
_entity.type
_entity.pdbx_description
1 polymer ?
#
loop_
_entity_poly.entity_id
_entity_poly.type
_entity_poly.pdbx_seq_one_letter_code
_entity_poly.pdbx_strand_id
1 'polypeptide(L)'
;EIMAGLRTTAMANLGSRYTLQGKFHFDPRANLSVTLPAFDMAGDPMRITFAGGAGWHTKTPTLDQLFPEPDYSYYTRLNYFPADDESKRRINEEVFKHDPTNYDLKAARNFKWEVRGNAEWNGYGLSVTYFRENMTSGFRTSTDVLTRTYREYDTGPLKDMEFTGPPQLEWLPYKDKTVFQTVGVKTNGSRTFKQGIEFSLSTRRIRALATKLIVSGAYFKTRYENSE
;
A
#
# COMPACT_ATOMS: atom_id res chain seq x y z
N GLU A 1 -12.64 20.47 27.74
CA GLU A 1 -12.27 21.02 26.43
C GLU A 1 -12.84 20.14 25.32
N ILE A 2 -13.42 20.77 24.28
CA ILE A 2 -13.93 20.07 23.09
C ILE A 2 -13.24 20.69 21.88
N MET A 3 -12.74 19.86 20.99
CA MET A 3 -12.12 20.29 19.74
C MET A 3 -12.74 19.49 18.60
N ALA A 4 -13.25 20.16 17.57
CA ALA A 4 -13.72 19.54 16.35
C ALA A 4 -12.96 20.10 15.14
N GLY A 5 -12.77 19.31 14.13
CA GLY A 5 -12.08 19.72 12.91
C GLY A 5 -12.58 18.95 11.69
N LEU A 6 -12.44 19.58 10.54
CA LEU A 6 -12.73 18.97 9.24
C LEU A 6 -11.53 19.20 8.32
N ARG A 7 -11.01 18.11 7.76
CA ARG A 7 -10.03 18.15 6.69
C ARG A 7 -10.71 17.73 5.40
N THR A 8 -10.39 18.41 4.31
CA THR A 8 -10.81 18.01 2.96
C THR A 8 -9.58 17.67 2.12
N THR A 9 -9.70 16.67 1.29
CA THR A 9 -8.66 16.24 0.36
C THR A 9 -9.30 15.93 -0.99
N ALA A 10 -8.72 16.45 -2.08
CA ALA A 10 -9.13 16.13 -3.44
C ALA A 10 -7.89 15.94 -4.31
N MET A 11 -8.01 15.17 -5.37
CA MET A 11 -7.01 15.06 -6.41
C MET A 11 -7.54 15.75 -7.68
N ALA A 12 -6.73 16.62 -8.25
CA ALA A 12 -7.01 17.33 -9.49
C ALA A 12 -5.99 16.94 -10.56
N ASN A 13 -6.31 17.24 -11.84
CA ASN A 13 -5.43 17.04 -12.99
C ASN A 13 -5.05 15.57 -13.28
N LEU A 14 -5.92 14.62 -12.90
CA LEU A 14 -5.73 13.20 -13.20
C LEU A 14 -6.27 12.77 -14.58
N GLY A 15 -7.05 13.63 -15.24
CA GLY A 15 -7.80 13.26 -16.45
C GLY A 15 -9.16 12.60 -16.12
N SER A 16 -10.09 12.71 -17.08
CA SER A 16 -11.50 12.32 -16.89
C SER A 16 -11.75 10.82 -16.71
N ARG A 17 -10.78 9.98 -17.06
CA ARG A 17 -10.89 8.51 -16.88
C ARG A 17 -10.78 8.07 -15.41
N TYR A 18 -10.11 8.86 -14.57
CA TYR A 18 -9.90 8.48 -13.16
C TYR A 18 -11.12 8.79 -12.30
N THR A 19 -11.59 7.80 -11.57
CA THR A 19 -12.70 7.94 -10.61
C THR A 19 -12.38 8.94 -9.49
N LEU A 20 -11.10 9.20 -9.23
CA LEU A 20 -10.62 10.15 -8.21
C LEU A 20 -10.59 11.60 -8.69
N GLN A 21 -10.72 11.85 -10.00
CA GLN A 21 -10.62 13.19 -10.55
C GLN A 21 -11.68 14.12 -9.93
N GLY A 22 -11.24 15.16 -9.26
CA GLY A 22 -12.10 16.18 -8.64
C GLY A 22 -12.96 15.70 -7.48
N LYS A 23 -12.78 14.45 -7.01
CA LYS A 23 -13.58 13.89 -5.91
C LYS A 23 -13.05 14.37 -4.57
N PHE A 24 -13.94 15.03 -3.80
CA PHE A 24 -13.65 15.49 -2.45
C PHE A 24 -13.83 14.37 -1.43
N HIS A 25 -12.88 14.24 -0.53
CA HIS A 25 -12.92 13.39 0.65
C HIS A 25 -12.94 14.26 1.90
N PHE A 26 -13.87 13.98 2.79
CA PHE A 26 -14.06 14.71 4.03
C PHE A 26 -13.62 13.85 5.21
N ASP A 27 -12.74 14.38 6.03
CA ASP A 27 -12.17 13.72 7.20
C ASP A 27 -12.55 14.50 8.48
N PRO A 28 -13.78 14.33 8.98
CA PRO A 28 -14.17 14.90 10.26
C PRO A 28 -13.42 14.22 11.40
N ARG A 29 -13.11 15.01 12.44
CA ARG A 29 -12.49 14.55 13.68
C ARG A 29 -13.03 15.34 14.87
N ALA A 30 -13.12 14.68 16.01
CA ALA A 30 -13.50 15.29 17.26
C ALA A 30 -12.64 14.75 18.40
N ASN A 31 -12.26 15.63 19.33
CA ASN A 31 -11.55 15.28 20.54
C ASN A 31 -12.27 15.91 21.74
N LEU A 32 -12.28 15.19 22.84
CA LEU A 32 -12.82 15.64 24.11
C LEU A 32 -11.76 15.41 25.19
N SER A 33 -11.58 16.38 26.06
CA SER A 33 -10.74 16.25 27.26
C SER A 33 -11.47 16.80 28.47
N VAL A 34 -11.45 16.04 29.55
CA VAL A 34 -12.06 16.39 30.84
C VAL A 34 -11.01 16.19 31.93
N THR A 35 -10.64 17.27 32.59
CA THR A 35 -9.79 17.23 33.77
C THR A 35 -10.67 17.32 35.01
N LEU A 36 -10.55 16.36 35.90
CA LEU A 36 -11.27 16.38 37.18
C LEU A 36 -10.67 17.45 38.10
N PRO A 37 -11.47 18.00 39.02
CA PRO A 37 -10.92 18.84 40.09
C PRO A 37 -9.79 18.10 40.84
N ALA A 38 -8.70 18.79 41.08
CA ALA A 38 -7.61 18.22 41.86
C ALA A 38 -8.08 17.89 43.26
N PHE A 39 -7.72 16.73 43.77
CA PHE A 39 -8.00 16.29 45.14
C PHE A 39 -6.70 15.94 45.86
N ASP A 40 -6.70 16.10 47.17
CA ASP A 40 -5.56 15.78 48.00
C ASP A 40 -5.39 14.27 48.11
N MET A 41 -4.18 13.79 47.84
CA MET A 41 -3.77 12.42 48.02
C MET A 41 -2.44 12.39 48.77
N ALA A 42 -2.47 12.01 50.02
CA ALA A 42 -1.30 11.95 50.91
C ALA A 42 -0.55 13.30 51.05
N GLY A 43 -1.27 14.43 51.09
CA GLY A 43 -0.72 15.76 51.25
C GLY A 43 -0.22 16.44 49.96
N ASP A 44 -0.42 15.82 48.81
CA ASP A 44 -0.09 16.38 47.51
C ASP A 44 -1.31 16.35 46.56
N PRO A 45 -1.48 17.35 45.69
CA PRO A 45 -2.62 17.38 44.76
C PRO A 45 -2.46 16.30 43.68
N MET A 46 -3.50 15.49 43.52
CA MET A 46 -3.61 14.54 42.41
C MET A 46 -4.53 15.14 41.33
N ARG A 47 -4.09 15.06 40.08
CA ARG A 47 -4.84 15.50 38.91
C ARG A 47 -5.11 14.31 37.99
N ILE A 48 -6.35 14.13 37.61
CA ILE A 48 -6.77 13.11 36.65
C ILE A 48 -7.39 13.77 35.42
N THR A 49 -6.97 13.37 34.24
CA THR A 49 -7.51 13.85 32.98
C THR A 49 -7.91 12.65 32.13
N PHE A 50 -9.14 12.65 31.64
CA PHE A 50 -9.61 11.74 30.62
C PHE A 50 -9.67 12.48 29.27
N ALA A 51 -9.19 11.85 28.22
CA ALA A 51 -9.29 12.37 26.87
C ALA A 51 -9.73 11.25 25.92
N GLY A 52 -10.40 11.63 24.87
CA GLY A 52 -10.78 10.71 23.81
C GLY A 52 -10.93 11.45 22.51
N GLY A 53 -10.74 10.72 21.42
CA GLY A 53 -10.88 11.29 20.09
C GLY A 53 -11.27 10.24 19.07
N ALA A 54 -11.95 10.70 18.02
CA ALA A 54 -12.29 9.87 16.88
C ALA A 54 -12.20 10.70 15.59
N GLY A 55 -11.82 10.06 14.50
CA GLY A 55 -11.76 10.75 13.22
C GLY A 55 -11.47 9.84 12.04
N TRP A 56 -11.79 10.38 10.89
CA TRP A 56 -11.44 9.79 9.60
C TRP A 56 -10.12 10.35 9.08
N HIS A 57 -9.41 9.51 8.34
CA HIS A 57 -8.21 9.89 7.63
C HIS A 57 -8.23 9.26 6.24
N THR A 58 -8.17 10.12 5.22
CA THR A 58 -8.09 9.72 3.82
C THR A 58 -6.63 9.74 3.36
N LYS A 59 -6.18 8.64 2.76
CA LYS A 59 -4.90 8.53 2.06
C LYS A 59 -5.18 8.38 0.56
N THR A 60 -4.71 9.34 -0.23
CA THR A 60 -4.75 9.26 -1.68
C THR A 60 -3.70 8.29 -2.20
N PRO A 61 -3.92 7.64 -3.36
CA PRO A 61 -2.89 6.88 -4.04
C PRO A 61 -1.68 7.76 -4.37
N THR A 62 -0.52 7.14 -4.44
CA THR A 62 0.72 7.77 -4.90
C THR A 62 0.75 7.85 -6.43
N LEU A 63 1.65 8.64 -7.00
CA LEU A 63 1.73 8.80 -8.46
C LEU A 63 2.08 7.49 -9.16
N ASP A 64 2.97 6.69 -8.59
CA ASP A 64 3.33 5.35 -9.11
C ASP A 64 2.16 4.35 -9.06
N GLN A 65 1.21 4.54 -8.15
CA GLN A 65 0.00 3.72 -8.08
C GLN A 65 -1.05 4.15 -9.12
N LEU A 66 -1.08 5.42 -9.48
CA LEU A 66 -2.00 5.98 -10.48
C LEU A 66 -1.46 5.88 -11.90
N PHE A 67 -0.15 6.02 -12.06
CA PHE A 67 0.54 6.00 -13.34
C PHE A 67 1.65 4.95 -13.33
N PRO A 68 1.29 3.66 -13.21
CA PRO A 68 2.28 2.59 -13.25
C PRO A 68 2.92 2.53 -14.64
N GLU A 69 4.17 2.06 -14.68
CA GLU A 69 4.83 1.77 -15.94
C GLU A 69 4.16 0.59 -16.63
N PRO A 70 4.07 0.59 -17.97
CA PRO A 70 3.58 -0.56 -18.71
C PRO A 70 4.47 -1.78 -18.53
N ASP A 71 3.84 -2.95 -18.42
CA ASP A 71 4.53 -4.24 -18.44
C ASP A 71 4.77 -4.71 -19.86
N TYR A 72 5.98 -5.20 -20.15
CA TYR A 72 6.34 -5.78 -21.42
C TYR A 72 6.70 -7.25 -21.24
N SER A 73 6.11 -8.10 -22.08
CA SER A 73 6.43 -9.53 -22.15
C SER A 73 6.94 -9.88 -23.52
N TYR A 74 8.06 -10.61 -23.54
CA TYR A 74 8.78 -10.99 -24.74
C TYR A 74 8.62 -12.51 -24.94
N TYR A 75 8.17 -12.91 -26.12
CA TYR A 75 8.01 -14.32 -26.48
C TYR A 75 8.78 -14.59 -27.78
N THR A 76 9.72 -15.51 -27.71
CA THR A 76 10.53 -15.90 -28.87
C THR A 76 9.68 -16.66 -29.87
N ARG A 77 9.49 -16.08 -31.04
CA ARG A 77 8.77 -16.66 -32.19
C ARG A 77 9.70 -17.53 -33.05
N LEU A 78 10.93 -17.10 -33.22
CA LEU A 78 11.97 -17.80 -33.95
C LEU A 78 13.30 -17.64 -33.22
N ASN A 79 14.00 -18.74 -33.04
CA ASN A 79 15.40 -18.75 -32.60
C ASN A 79 16.19 -19.68 -33.49
N TYR A 80 16.96 -19.11 -34.42
CA TYR A 80 17.80 -19.84 -35.33
C TYR A 80 19.24 -19.37 -35.25
N PHE A 81 20.12 -20.24 -34.72
CA PHE A 81 21.52 -19.94 -34.45
C PHE A 81 22.42 -21.09 -34.96
N PRO A 82 22.59 -21.23 -36.26
CA PRO A 82 23.56 -22.21 -36.80
C PRO A 82 24.97 -21.86 -36.35
N ALA A 83 25.78 -22.89 -36.07
CA ALA A 83 27.15 -22.73 -35.62
C ALA A 83 28.12 -22.42 -36.76
N ASP A 84 27.79 -22.90 -37.94
CA ASP A 84 28.60 -22.88 -39.15
C ASP A 84 28.47 -21.59 -39.97
N ASP A 85 27.38 -20.86 -39.84
CA ASP A 85 27.13 -19.64 -40.61
C ASP A 85 26.44 -18.57 -39.77
N GLU A 86 27.22 -17.61 -39.28
CA GLU A 86 26.69 -16.50 -38.46
C GLU A 86 25.78 -15.55 -39.24
N SER A 87 25.94 -15.44 -40.55
CA SER A 87 25.10 -14.56 -41.37
C SER A 87 23.64 -15.01 -41.43
N LYS A 88 23.37 -16.27 -41.13
CA LYS A 88 22.04 -16.86 -41.09
C LYS A 88 21.34 -16.77 -39.71
N ARG A 89 22.04 -16.28 -38.70
CA ARG A 89 21.47 -16.19 -37.34
C ARG A 89 20.31 -15.20 -37.26
N ARG A 90 19.21 -15.61 -36.63
CA ARG A 90 18.04 -14.76 -36.40
C ARG A 90 17.33 -15.13 -35.14
N ILE A 91 17.04 -14.10 -34.31
CA ILE A 91 16.00 -14.13 -33.26
C ILE A 91 14.84 -13.24 -33.72
N ASN A 92 13.63 -13.71 -33.56
CA ASN A 92 12.41 -12.91 -33.70
C ASN A 92 11.55 -13.09 -32.48
N GLU A 93 11.13 -11.97 -31.89
CA GLU A 93 10.31 -11.96 -30.67
C GLU A 93 9.02 -11.20 -30.94
N GLU A 94 7.95 -11.64 -30.30
CA GLU A 94 6.71 -10.90 -30.18
C GLU A 94 6.65 -10.20 -28.81
N VAL A 95 6.33 -8.93 -28.80
CA VAL A 95 6.29 -8.11 -27.61
C VAL A 95 4.85 -7.74 -27.32
N PHE A 96 4.36 -8.14 -26.16
CA PHE A 96 3.06 -7.70 -25.66
C PHE A 96 3.26 -6.61 -24.63
N LYS A 97 2.65 -5.46 -24.88
CA LYS A 97 2.55 -4.35 -23.93
C LYS A 97 1.25 -4.46 -23.16
N HIS A 98 1.32 -4.37 -21.85
CA HIS A 98 0.15 -4.27 -20.96
C HIS A 98 0.22 -3.00 -20.17
N ASP A 99 -0.91 -2.27 -20.09
CA ASP A 99 -1.09 -1.10 -19.23
C ASP A 99 -1.80 -1.55 -17.93
N PRO A 100 -1.11 -1.62 -16.78
CA PRO A 100 -1.69 -2.05 -15.52
C PRO A 100 -2.45 -0.94 -14.77
N THR A 101 -2.73 0.19 -15.43
CA THR A 101 -3.41 1.33 -14.82
C THR A 101 -4.82 0.98 -14.39
N ASN A 102 -5.11 1.16 -13.09
CA ASN A 102 -6.45 1.04 -12.55
C ASN A 102 -7.09 2.43 -12.39
N TYR A 103 -7.94 2.80 -13.33
CA TYR A 103 -8.65 4.08 -13.32
C TYR A 103 -9.73 4.17 -12.23
N ASP A 104 -10.17 3.04 -11.68
CA ASP A 104 -11.15 2.93 -10.60
C ASP A 104 -10.53 2.88 -9.21
N LEU A 105 -9.21 3.07 -9.09
CA LEU A 105 -8.53 3.11 -7.81
C LEU A 105 -9.08 4.26 -6.96
N LYS A 106 -9.53 3.93 -5.74
CA LYS A 106 -10.15 4.88 -4.80
C LYS A 106 -9.15 5.28 -3.73
N ALA A 107 -9.37 6.42 -3.08
CA ALA A 107 -8.61 6.77 -1.89
C ALA A 107 -8.89 5.79 -0.75
N ALA A 108 -7.85 5.41 -0.02
CA ALA A 108 -7.97 4.58 1.15
C ALA A 108 -8.50 5.41 2.33
N ARG A 109 -9.47 4.88 3.07
CA ARG A 109 -10.05 5.53 4.24
C ARG A 109 -9.80 4.73 5.49
N ASN A 110 -9.33 5.41 6.53
CA ASN A 110 -9.05 4.88 7.84
C ASN A 110 -9.89 5.61 8.89
N PHE A 111 -10.56 4.86 9.75
CA PHE A 111 -11.22 5.40 10.93
C PHE A 111 -10.43 5.02 12.16
N LYS A 112 -10.03 6.03 12.94
CA LYS A 112 -9.33 5.84 14.21
C LYS A 112 -10.12 6.45 15.35
N TRP A 113 -10.16 5.77 16.49
CA TRP A 113 -10.58 6.34 17.76
C TRP A 113 -9.65 5.90 18.87
N GLU A 114 -9.55 6.73 19.91
CA GLU A 114 -8.73 6.48 21.08
C GLU A 114 -9.36 7.06 22.34
N VAL A 115 -9.06 6.43 23.46
CA VAL A 115 -9.36 6.96 24.79
C VAL A 115 -8.09 6.90 25.62
N ARG A 116 -7.87 7.96 26.43
CA ARG A 116 -6.68 8.14 27.23
C ARG A 116 -7.06 8.54 28.65
N GLY A 117 -6.41 7.93 29.64
CA GLY A 117 -6.39 8.37 31.02
C GLY A 117 -5.01 8.85 31.40
N ASN A 118 -4.92 10.03 31.99
CA ASN A 118 -3.68 10.58 32.56
C ASN A 118 -3.88 10.81 34.05
N ALA A 119 -2.90 10.45 34.86
CA ALA A 119 -2.82 10.73 36.27
C ALA A 119 -1.49 11.39 36.62
N GLU A 120 -1.54 12.50 37.35
CA GLU A 120 -0.35 13.21 37.83
C GLU A 120 -0.45 13.39 39.34
N TRP A 121 0.60 12.99 40.04
CA TRP A 121 0.67 13.11 41.51
C TRP A 121 2.14 13.28 41.94
N ASN A 122 2.41 14.30 42.75
CA ASN A 122 3.73 14.55 43.38
C ASN A 122 4.93 14.41 42.39
N GLY A 123 4.75 14.90 41.13
CA GLY A 123 5.77 14.80 40.08
C GLY A 123 5.91 13.44 39.40
N TYR A 124 5.07 12.46 39.75
CA TYR A 124 4.86 11.23 39.02
C TYR A 124 3.76 11.44 37.97
N GLY A 125 3.89 10.80 36.82
CA GLY A 125 2.87 10.84 35.77
C GLY A 125 2.63 9.46 35.20
N LEU A 126 1.37 9.09 35.01
CA LEU A 126 0.92 7.88 34.32
C LEU A 126 0.00 8.28 33.19
N SER A 127 0.24 7.76 32.01
CA SER A 127 -0.65 7.87 30.85
C SER A 127 -0.93 6.47 30.31
N VAL A 128 -2.20 6.17 30.08
CA VAL A 128 -2.64 4.93 29.42
C VAL A 128 -3.60 5.30 28.30
N THR A 129 -3.34 4.82 27.11
CA THR A 129 -4.16 5.04 25.91
C THR A 129 -4.59 3.70 25.33
N TYR A 130 -5.88 3.53 25.10
CA TYR A 130 -6.41 2.47 24.26
C TYR A 130 -6.82 3.07 22.92
N PHE A 131 -6.48 2.42 21.81
CA PHE A 131 -6.82 2.86 20.48
C PHE A 131 -7.32 1.73 19.58
N ARG A 132 -8.12 2.09 18.58
CA ARG A 132 -8.51 1.20 17.50
C ARG A 132 -8.53 1.95 16.18
N GLU A 133 -7.96 1.30 15.16
CA GLU A 133 -7.91 1.73 13.78
C GLU A 133 -8.57 0.71 12.86
N ASN A 134 -9.32 1.19 11.87
CA ASN A 134 -9.97 0.36 10.88
C ASN A 134 -9.83 0.99 9.49
N MET A 135 -8.99 0.39 8.68
CA MET A 135 -8.81 0.74 7.27
C MET A 135 -9.43 -0.35 6.40
N THR A 136 -10.46 0.00 5.60
CA THR A 136 -11.26 -0.96 4.84
C THR A 136 -10.97 -0.95 3.33
N SER A 137 -10.17 -0.01 2.84
CA SER A 137 -9.90 0.23 1.41
C SER A 137 -8.43 0.51 1.13
N GLY A 138 -7.53 -0.19 1.82
CA GLY A 138 -6.09 -0.04 1.64
C GLY A 138 -5.62 -0.50 0.27
N PHE A 139 -4.50 0.03 -0.18
CA PHE A 139 -3.90 -0.32 -1.46
C PHE A 139 -3.17 -1.66 -1.38
N ARG A 140 -3.35 -2.47 -2.41
CA ARG A 140 -2.57 -3.69 -2.65
C ARG A 140 -2.33 -3.88 -4.14
N THR A 141 -1.39 -4.75 -4.49
CA THR A 141 -1.30 -5.31 -5.84
C THR A 141 -2.10 -6.60 -5.87
N SER A 142 -3.06 -6.67 -6.78
CA SER A 142 -3.76 -7.89 -7.17
C SER A 142 -3.09 -8.48 -8.40
N THR A 143 -3.14 -9.79 -8.56
CA THR A 143 -2.57 -10.48 -9.72
C THR A 143 -3.69 -10.82 -10.67
N ASP A 144 -3.62 -10.29 -11.90
CA ASP A 144 -4.48 -10.68 -12.99
C ASP A 144 -3.75 -11.66 -13.92
N VAL A 145 -4.50 -12.55 -14.56
CA VAL A 145 -3.96 -13.52 -15.51
C VAL A 145 -4.47 -13.18 -16.91
N LEU A 146 -3.53 -12.87 -17.78
CA LEU A 146 -3.81 -12.57 -19.19
C LEU A 146 -3.43 -13.76 -20.05
N THR A 147 -4.24 -14.06 -21.08
CA THR A 147 -3.93 -15.04 -22.08
C THR A 147 -3.27 -14.34 -23.27
N ARG A 148 -2.10 -14.83 -23.69
CA ARG A 148 -1.35 -14.35 -24.85
C ARG A 148 -1.19 -15.48 -25.84
N THR A 149 -1.47 -15.21 -27.12
CA THR A 149 -1.27 -16.17 -28.21
C THR A 149 -0.29 -15.57 -29.21
N TYR A 150 0.76 -16.31 -29.52
CA TYR A 150 1.77 -15.92 -30.49
C TYR A 150 2.13 -17.11 -31.38
N ARG A 151 2.76 -16.84 -32.54
CA ARG A 151 3.21 -17.85 -33.48
C ARG A 151 4.63 -18.29 -33.16
N GLU A 152 4.81 -19.56 -32.88
CA GLU A 152 6.11 -20.19 -32.72
C GLU A 152 6.48 -20.90 -34.04
N TYR A 153 7.57 -20.48 -34.67
CA TYR A 153 8.00 -20.97 -35.98
C TYR A 153 8.92 -22.17 -35.84
N ASP A 154 8.72 -23.19 -36.68
CA ASP A 154 9.53 -24.40 -36.70
C ASP A 154 10.73 -24.15 -37.61
N THR A 155 11.94 -24.32 -37.06
CA THR A 155 13.20 -24.18 -37.76
C THR A 155 13.66 -25.46 -38.48
N GLY A 156 12.95 -26.58 -38.29
CA GLY A 156 13.30 -27.88 -38.88
C GLY A 156 13.54 -27.84 -40.40
N PRO A 157 12.63 -27.22 -41.18
CA PRO A 157 12.79 -27.12 -42.62
C PRO A 157 14.05 -26.39 -43.11
N LEU A 158 14.63 -25.50 -42.28
CA LEU A 158 15.81 -24.72 -42.64
C LEU A 158 17.06 -25.58 -42.88
N LYS A 159 17.09 -26.83 -42.40
CA LYS A 159 18.20 -27.76 -42.61
C LYS A 159 18.34 -28.20 -44.06
N ASP A 160 17.20 -28.25 -44.77
CA ASP A 160 17.11 -28.75 -46.13
C ASP A 160 16.92 -27.63 -47.18
N MET A 161 16.97 -26.35 -46.70
CA MET A 161 16.79 -25.17 -47.55
C MET A 161 18.12 -24.49 -47.86
N GLU A 162 18.34 -24.16 -49.13
CA GLU A 162 19.41 -23.27 -49.52
C GLU A 162 18.96 -21.81 -49.47
N PHE A 163 19.59 -21.00 -48.62
CA PHE A 163 19.31 -19.58 -48.50
C PHE A 163 20.55 -18.80 -48.06
N THR A 164 20.56 -17.51 -48.37
CA THR A 164 21.60 -16.57 -47.97
C THR A 164 21.03 -15.56 -46.99
N GLY A 165 21.78 -15.29 -45.91
CA GLY A 165 21.35 -14.37 -44.87
C GLY A 165 20.26 -14.96 -43.93
N PRO A 166 19.65 -14.12 -43.08
CA PRO A 166 18.71 -14.59 -42.07
C PRO A 166 17.40 -15.14 -42.66
N PRO A 167 16.85 -16.27 -42.16
CA PRO A 167 15.63 -16.86 -42.69
C PRO A 167 14.45 -15.92 -42.54
N GLN A 168 13.52 -15.93 -43.51
CA GLN A 168 12.28 -15.17 -43.46
C GLN A 168 11.17 -16.01 -42.78
N LEU A 169 10.29 -15.36 -41.99
CA LEU A 169 9.22 -16.05 -41.25
C LEU A 169 8.21 -16.71 -42.19
N GLU A 170 8.00 -16.11 -43.35
CA GLU A 170 7.07 -16.58 -44.37
C GLU A 170 7.45 -17.94 -44.98
N TRP A 171 8.69 -18.35 -44.82
CA TRP A 171 9.19 -19.65 -45.33
C TRP A 171 8.92 -20.80 -44.38
N LEU A 172 8.49 -20.49 -43.14
CA LEU A 172 8.47 -21.45 -42.06
C LEU A 172 7.04 -21.80 -41.65
N PRO A 173 6.77 -23.07 -41.39
CA PRO A 173 5.54 -23.44 -40.69
C PRO A 173 5.57 -22.91 -39.27
N TYR A 174 4.39 -22.64 -38.74
CA TYR A 174 4.22 -22.17 -37.37
C TYR A 174 3.10 -22.92 -36.65
N LYS A 175 3.13 -22.83 -35.32
CA LYS A 175 2.03 -23.22 -34.42
C LYS A 175 1.63 -22.04 -33.55
N ASP A 176 0.33 -21.84 -33.36
CA ASP A 176 -0.13 -20.87 -32.37
C ASP A 176 0.13 -21.45 -30.96
N LYS A 177 0.86 -20.70 -30.17
CA LYS A 177 1.22 -21.04 -28.80
C LYS A 177 0.52 -20.07 -27.85
N THR A 178 -0.28 -20.63 -26.95
CA THR A 178 -0.99 -19.85 -25.93
C THR A 178 -0.29 -19.99 -24.59
N VAL A 179 -0.03 -18.86 -23.95
CA VAL A 179 0.63 -18.78 -22.64
C VAL A 179 -0.16 -17.88 -21.71
N PHE A 180 -0.03 -18.12 -20.41
CA PHE A 180 -0.60 -17.26 -19.39
C PHE A 180 0.48 -16.31 -18.87
N GLN A 181 0.12 -15.03 -18.85
CA GLN A 181 0.94 -13.96 -18.29
C GLN A 181 0.27 -13.43 -17.03
N THR A 182 1.00 -13.40 -15.92
CA THR A 182 0.54 -12.73 -14.71
C THR A 182 0.96 -11.27 -14.73
N VAL A 183 0.04 -10.38 -14.39
CA VAL A 183 0.28 -8.94 -14.31
C VAL A 183 -0.21 -8.41 -12.97
N GLY A 184 0.50 -7.43 -12.43
CA GLY A 184 0.15 -6.80 -11.16
C GLY A 184 -0.67 -5.54 -11.38
N VAL A 185 -1.88 -5.48 -10.84
CA VAL A 185 -2.76 -4.30 -10.89
C VAL A 185 -2.99 -3.75 -9.49
N LYS A 186 -2.89 -2.44 -9.29
CA LYS A 186 -3.17 -1.79 -8.01
C LYS A 186 -4.66 -1.74 -7.75
N THR A 187 -5.09 -2.20 -6.56
CA THR A 187 -6.50 -2.27 -6.15
C THR A 187 -6.68 -1.78 -4.71
N ASN A 188 -7.94 -1.59 -4.28
CA ASN A 188 -8.33 -1.26 -2.92
C ASN A 188 -8.70 -2.51 -2.08
N GLY A 189 -8.06 -3.63 -2.34
CA GLY A 189 -8.40 -4.93 -1.74
C GLY A 189 -7.80 -5.21 -0.35
N SER A 190 -7.06 -4.26 0.26
CA SER A 190 -6.47 -4.47 1.57
C SER A 190 -7.33 -3.87 2.69
N ARG A 191 -7.51 -4.67 3.77
CA ARG A 191 -8.14 -4.22 5.02
C ARG A 191 -7.18 -4.41 6.17
N THR A 192 -7.12 -3.42 7.06
CA THR A 192 -6.26 -3.47 8.24
C THR A 192 -7.07 -3.06 9.47
N PHE A 193 -7.08 -3.92 10.46
CA PHE A 193 -7.64 -3.65 11.78
C PHE A 193 -6.49 -3.64 12.77
N LYS A 194 -6.33 -2.54 13.48
CA LYS A 194 -5.30 -2.38 14.50
C LYS A 194 -5.93 -1.91 15.79
N GLN A 195 -5.59 -2.52 16.92
CA GLN A 195 -5.99 -2.07 18.25
C GLN A 195 -4.86 -2.32 19.23
N GLY A 196 -4.79 -1.51 20.28
CA GLY A 196 -3.74 -1.68 21.24
C GLY A 196 -3.85 -0.76 22.44
N ILE A 197 -2.93 -0.97 23.37
CA ILE A 197 -2.76 -0.16 24.58
C ILE A 197 -1.34 0.39 24.56
N GLU A 198 -1.23 1.68 24.81
CA GLU A 198 0.05 2.36 25.02
C GLU A 198 0.06 2.89 26.46
N PHE A 199 1.22 2.84 27.12
CA PHE A 199 1.39 3.43 28.43
C PHE A 199 2.71 4.20 28.52
N SER A 200 2.72 5.19 29.39
CA SER A 200 3.91 5.94 29.76
C SER A 200 3.86 6.25 31.25
N LEU A 201 4.90 5.89 31.95
CA LEU A 201 5.11 6.17 33.37
C LEU A 201 6.31 7.11 33.52
N SER A 202 6.15 8.21 34.24
CA SER A 202 7.26 9.10 34.57
C SER A 202 7.40 9.26 36.08
N THR A 203 8.60 9.26 36.58
CA THR A 203 8.89 9.51 38.00
C THR A 203 9.12 11.01 38.25
N ARG A 204 8.94 11.44 39.51
CA ARG A 204 9.53 12.70 39.93
C ARG A 204 11.07 12.65 39.79
N ARG A 205 11.72 13.82 39.88
CA ARG A 205 13.18 13.89 39.88
C ARG A 205 13.74 13.15 41.10
N ILE A 206 14.52 12.11 40.89
CA ILE A 206 15.23 11.36 41.91
C ILE A 206 16.45 12.23 42.33
N ARG A 207 16.35 12.88 43.48
CA ARG A 207 17.34 13.88 43.90
C ARG A 207 18.76 13.33 43.99
N ALA A 208 18.94 12.11 44.50
CA ALA A 208 20.25 11.47 44.65
C ALA A 208 20.99 11.25 43.30
N LEU A 209 20.24 11.04 42.21
CA LEU A 209 20.77 10.78 40.86
C LEU A 209 20.62 12.00 39.94
N ALA A 210 20.00 13.06 40.43
CA ALA A 210 19.60 14.23 39.63
C ALA A 210 18.82 13.87 38.31
N THR A 211 18.15 12.71 38.28
CA THR A 211 17.59 12.08 37.09
C THR A 211 16.06 11.90 37.22
N LYS A 212 15.35 11.95 36.11
CA LYS A 212 13.95 11.55 35.97
C LYS A 212 13.90 10.27 35.11
N LEU A 213 13.17 9.24 35.57
CA LEU A 213 12.96 8.03 34.80
C LEU A 213 11.64 8.13 34.03
N ILE A 214 11.66 7.75 32.78
CA ILE A 214 10.45 7.59 31.93
C ILE A 214 10.50 6.20 31.35
N VAL A 215 9.41 5.43 31.56
CA VAL A 215 9.21 4.09 31.00
C VAL A 215 7.96 4.15 30.13
N SER A 216 8.08 3.76 28.87
CA SER A 216 6.95 3.71 27.94
C SER A 216 6.92 2.35 27.24
N GLY A 217 5.73 1.90 26.95
CA GLY A 217 5.52 0.65 26.22
C GLY A 217 4.20 0.66 25.45
N ALA A 218 4.10 -0.27 24.49
CA ALA A 218 2.91 -0.46 23.71
C ALA A 218 2.69 -1.96 23.47
N TYR A 219 1.43 -2.37 23.55
CA TYR A 219 0.98 -3.68 23.08
C TYR A 219 -0.15 -3.47 22.07
N PHE A 220 0.00 -4.05 20.87
CA PHE A 220 -1.04 -3.95 19.85
C PHE A 220 -1.18 -5.22 19.05
N LYS A 221 -2.39 -5.46 18.56
CA LYS A 221 -2.75 -6.54 17.66
C LYS A 221 -3.18 -5.96 16.33
N THR A 222 -2.58 -6.46 15.25
CA THR A 222 -2.96 -6.09 13.89
C THR A 222 -3.49 -7.33 13.16
N ARG A 223 -4.59 -7.15 12.44
CA ARG A 223 -5.17 -8.14 11.55
C ARG A 223 -5.21 -7.56 10.14
N TYR A 224 -4.63 -8.27 9.20
CA TYR A 224 -4.66 -7.96 7.78
C TYR A 224 -5.61 -8.91 7.07
N GLU A 225 -6.44 -8.35 6.21
CA GLU A 225 -7.32 -9.11 5.32
C GLU A 225 -7.12 -8.57 3.92
N ASN A 226 -6.90 -9.46 2.96
CA ASN A 226 -6.79 -9.12 1.56
C ASN A 226 -7.92 -9.81 0.81
N SER A 227 -8.68 -9.04 0.00
CA SER A 227 -9.59 -9.63 -0.98
C SER A 227 -8.77 -10.09 -2.20
N GLU A 228 -9.00 -11.27 -2.66
CA GLU A 228 -8.58 -11.74 -3.97
C GLU A 228 -9.55 -11.24 -5.03
#